data_2dca74773b7f0e005b112b4a9053f03a
#
_entry.id   2dca74773b7f0e005b112b4a9053f03a
#
_cell.length_a   1.000
_cell.length_b   1.000
_cell.length_c   1.000
_cell.angle_alpha   90.00
_cell.angle_beta   90.00
_cell.angle_gamma   90.00
#
_symmetry.space_group_name_H-M   'P 1'
#
loop_
_entity.id
_entity.type
_entity.pdbx_description
1 polymer ?
#
loop_
_entity_poly.entity_id
_entity_poly.type
_entity_poly.pdbx_seq_one_letter_code
_entity_poly.pdbx_strand_id
1 'polypeptide(L)'
;MDVYSPTWFGLFMDAIDAAQTAREVEFLARQLPLPRHVRVLDVCCGTGRHAAMLVERGYDVMGIDVNERAIAQARSALAGRATLLIHDMRRIEQLDGSFDLVLMLWQSFGQFDDATNLDVLRQIARKLAPGDRFILDIYHRGFFETRLGTRAHEKLGRTITESKRLADDRLVVELDYGDGTGDRFEWRVFTPDEIAGLARQLGLHEVLRCAEFDEAVSPSPDRARMQLVFEKC
;
A
#
# COMPACT_ATOMS: atom_id res chain seq x y z
N MET A 1 0.10 -8.43 -13.37
CA MET A 1 -0.22 -8.06 -11.98
C MET A 1 -0.11 -9.33 -11.17
N ASP A 2 0.79 -9.34 -10.22
CA ASP A 2 1.00 -10.52 -9.39
C ASP A 2 -0.19 -10.68 -8.46
N VAL A 3 -0.89 -11.80 -8.58
CA VAL A 3 -2.01 -12.14 -7.68
C VAL A 3 -1.43 -12.93 -6.53
N TYR A 4 -1.51 -12.38 -5.33
CA TYR A 4 -1.07 -13.05 -4.11
C TYR A 4 -1.84 -14.36 -3.91
N SER A 5 -1.12 -15.46 -3.67
CA SER A 5 -1.75 -16.76 -3.45
C SER A 5 -2.50 -16.82 -2.11
N PRO A 6 -3.46 -17.74 -1.95
CA PRO A 6 -4.09 -17.98 -0.64
C PRO A 6 -3.09 -18.35 0.45
N THR A 7 -2.01 -19.06 0.09
CA THR A 7 -0.92 -19.40 1.02
C THR A 7 -0.20 -18.15 1.50
N TRP A 8 0.11 -17.21 0.58
CA TRP A 8 0.71 -15.94 0.94
C TRP A 8 -0.18 -15.14 1.91
N PHE A 9 -1.48 -15.04 1.63
CA PHE A 9 -2.42 -14.33 2.50
C PHE A 9 -2.40 -14.94 3.92
N GLY A 10 -2.55 -16.25 4.05
CA GLY A 10 -2.54 -16.92 5.36
C GLY A 10 -1.23 -16.74 6.13
N LEU A 11 -0.09 -16.72 5.44
CA LEU A 11 1.22 -16.59 6.07
C LEU A 11 1.59 -15.15 6.44
N PHE A 12 1.20 -14.18 5.64
CA PHE A 12 1.70 -12.80 5.77
C PHE A 12 0.62 -11.78 6.14
N MET A 13 -0.59 -11.90 5.61
CA MET A 13 -1.65 -10.91 5.88
C MET A 13 -2.49 -11.25 7.11
N ASP A 14 -2.90 -12.51 7.25
CA ASP A 14 -3.69 -12.95 8.41
C ASP A 14 -2.87 -12.96 9.70
N ALA A 15 -1.54 -12.97 9.59
CA ALA A 15 -0.62 -12.89 10.72
C ALA A 15 -0.34 -11.44 11.19
N ILE A 16 -0.91 -10.43 10.53
CA ILE A 16 -0.71 -9.03 10.96
C ILE A 16 -1.49 -8.80 12.25
N ASP A 17 -0.76 -8.36 13.27
CA ASP A 17 -1.35 -8.01 14.56
C ASP A 17 -2.32 -6.82 14.43
N ALA A 18 -3.48 -6.93 15.08
CA ALA A 18 -4.48 -5.85 15.16
C ALA A 18 -3.88 -4.57 15.78
N ALA A 19 -2.96 -4.69 16.72
CA ALA A 19 -2.25 -3.55 17.29
C ALA A 19 -1.37 -2.82 16.24
N GLN A 20 -0.80 -3.53 15.29
CA GLN A 20 -0.08 -2.91 14.18
C GLN A 20 -1.04 -2.12 13.30
N THR A 21 -2.18 -2.70 12.92
CA THR A 21 -3.20 -1.98 12.14
C THR A 21 -3.70 -0.73 12.89
N ALA A 22 -3.88 -0.83 14.21
CA ALA A 22 -4.30 0.30 15.02
C ALA A 22 -3.28 1.45 15.02
N ARG A 23 -1.98 1.15 15.13
CA ARG A 23 -0.90 2.16 15.02
C ARG A 23 -0.87 2.83 13.65
N GLU A 24 -1.03 2.03 12.58
CA GLU A 24 -1.09 2.54 11.21
C GLU A 24 -2.28 3.49 11.02
N VAL A 25 -3.47 3.10 11.47
CA VAL A 25 -4.67 3.92 11.37
C VAL A 25 -4.60 5.15 12.28
N GLU A 26 -3.95 5.06 13.42
CA GLU A 26 -3.71 6.24 14.29
C GLU A 26 -2.83 7.27 13.59
N PHE A 27 -1.75 6.83 12.91
CA PHE A 27 -0.95 7.70 12.06
C PHE A 27 -1.79 8.34 10.95
N LEU A 28 -2.59 7.54 10.23
CA LEU A 28 -3.47 8.05 9.17
C LEU A 28 -4.42 9.12 9.72
N ALA A 29 -5.07 8.89 10.86
CA ALA A 29 -6.01 9.83 11.47
C ALA A 29 -5.35 11.17 11.86
N ARG A 30 -4.08 11.15 12.29
CA ARG A 30 -3.34 12.41 12.53
C ARG A 30 -3.06 13.19 11.25
N GLN A 31 -2.82 12.47 10.14
CA GLN A 31 -2.63 13.13 8.84
C GLN A 31 -3.93 13.64 8.23
N LEU A 32 -5.08 13.21 8.73
CA LEU A 32 -6.40 13.39 8.11
C LEU A 32 -7.46 13.80 9.14
N PRO A 33 -7.30 14.94 9.78
CA PRO A 33 -8.22 15.34 10.83
C PRO A 33 -9.64 15.55 10.29
N LEU A 34 -10.62 14.89 10.91
CA LEU A 34 -12.03 15.16 10.73
C LEU A 34 -12.38 16.57 11.24
N PRO A 35 -13.37 17.26 10.66
CA PRO A 35 -14.26 16.81 9.57
C PRO A 35 -13.78 17.14 8.16
N ARG A 36 -12.55 17.64 7.98
CA ARG A 36 -12.07 18.11 6.68
C ARG A 36 -11.86 16.97 5.69
N HIS A 37 -11.32 15.84 6.15
CA HIS A 37 -10.97 14.71 5.30
C HIS A 37 -11.87 13.52 5.64
N VAL A 38 -13.06 13.48 5.06
CA VAL A 38 -14.08 12.47 5.37
C VAL A 38 -14.07 11.31 4.40
N ARG A 39 -13.95 11.59 3.10
CA ARG A 39 -14.05 10.58 2.03
C ARG A 39 -12.69 10.00 1.68
N VAL A 40 -12.53 8.72 1.94
CA VAL A 40 -11.27 7.98 1.78
C VAL A 40 -11.38 6.96 0.66
N LEU A 41 -10.41 6.96 -0.27
CA LEU A 41 -10.20 5.86 -1.21
C LEU A 41 -9.01 5.01 -0.73
N ASP A 42 -9.26 3.76 -0.39
CA ASP A 42 -8.24 2.77 -0.04
C ASP A 42 -7.94 1.90 -1.28
N VAL A 43 -6.82 2.20 -1.95
CA VAL A 43 -6.40 1.53 -3.19
C VAL A 43 -5.63 0.26 -2.86
N CYS A 44 -6.07 -0.89 -3.38
CA CYS A 44 -5.59 -2.22 -3.03
C CYS A 44 -5.87 -2.55 -1.55
N CYS A 45 -7.12 -2.35 -1.14
CA CYS A 45 -7.56 -2.46 0.26
C CYS A 45 -7.49 -3.89 0.84
N GLY A 46 -7.29 -4.91 0.00
CA GLY A 46 -7.22 -6.30 0.41
C GLY A 46 -8.47 -6.74 1.18
N THR A 47 -8.29 -7.34 2.35
CA THR A 47 -9.39 -7.77 3.23
C THR A 47 -10.03 -6.65 4.04
N GLY A 48 -9.64 -5.38 3.79
CA GLY A 48 -10.26 -4.19 4.37
C GLY A 48 -9.87 -3.90 5.83
N ARG A 49 -8.72 -4.37 6.30
CA ARG A 49 -8.30 -4.17 7.70
C ARG A 49 -8.18 -2.69 8.11
N HIS A 50 -7.63 -1.82 7.23
CA HIS A 50 -7.59 -0.38 7.46
C HIS A 50 -8.98 0.25 7.31
N ALA A 51 -9.72 -0.14 6.25
CA ALA A 51 -11.07 0.34 6.01
C ALA A 51 -11.99 0.12 7.22
N ALA A 52 -11.91 -1.04 7.88
CA ALA A 52 -12.71 -1.35 9.05
C ALA A 52 -12.47 -0.35 10.20
N MET A 53 -11.21 -0.08 10.54
CA MET A 53 -10.86 0.85 11.62
C MET A 53 -11.09 2.32 11.25
N LEU A 54 -10.97 2.68 9.97
CA LEU A 54 -11.29 4.04 9.50
C LEU A 54 -12.79 4.32 9.58
N VAL A 55 -13.64 3.37 9.17
CA VAL A 55 -15.10 3.47 9.31
C VAL A 55 -15.51 3.65 10.78
N GLU A 56 -14.88 2.91 11.71
CA GLU A 56 -15.14 3.07 13.15
C GLU A 56 -14.79 4.46 13.68
N ARG A 57 -13.88 5.16 13.02
CA ARG A 57 -13.51 6.57 13.33
C ARG A 57 -14.38 7.61 12.62
N GLY A 58 -15.35 7.18 11.80
CA GLY A 58 -16.29 8.07 11.13
C GLY A 58 -15.90 8.50 9.72
N TYR A 59 -14.91 7.84 9.09
CA TYR A 59 -14.58 8.07 7.69
C TYR A 59 -15.56 7.34 6.76
N ASP A 60 -15.90 7.98 5.64
CA ASP A 60 -16.61 7.36 4.52
C ASP A 60 -15.56 6.68 3.60
N VAL A 61 -15.50 5.36 3.63
CA VAL A 61 -14.44 4.61 2.98
C VAL A 61 -14.95 3.89 1.74
N MET A 62 -14.29 4.14 0.61
CA MET A 62 -14.33 3.30 -0.58
C MET A 62 -13.04 2.51 -0.67
N GLY A 63 -13.13 1.17 -0.69
CA GLY A 63 -11.99 0.28 -0.90
C GLY A 63 -12.07 -0.40 -2.28
N ILE A 64 -10.94 -0.44 -2.98
CA ILE A 64 -10.83 -1.16 -4.25
C ILE A 64 -9.69 -2.18 -4.20
N ASP A 65 -9.93 -3.34 -4.77
CA ASP A 65 -8.93 -4.39 -5.00
C ASP A 65 -9.33 -5.26 -6.20
N VAL A 66 -8.38 -5.85 -6.88
CA VAL A 66 -8.67 -6.81 -7.97
C VAL A 66 -8.93 -8.22 -7.45
N ASN A 67 -8.54 -8.51 -6.21
CA ASN A 67 -8.70 -9.82 -5.60
C ASN A 67 -10.14 -9.99 -5.10
N GLU A 68 -10.95 -10.71 -5.87
CA GLU A 68 -12.36 -10.97 -5.56
C GLU A 68 -12.56 -11.63 -4.19
N ARG A 69 -11.65 -12.54 -3.81
CA ARG A 69 -11.72 -13.24 -2.52
C ARG A 69 -11.46 -12.28 -1.35
N ALA A 70 -10.47 -11.41 -1.48
CA ALA A 70 -10.18 -10.39 -0.47
C ALA A 70 -11.36 -9.42 -0.32
N ILE A 71 -11.93 -8.95 -1.43
CA ILE A 71 -13.13 -8.08 -1.40
C ILE A 71 -14.34 -8.80 -0.79
N ALA A 72 -14.53 -10.10 -1.07
CA ALA A 72 -15.63 -10.85 -0.45
C ALA A 72 -15.46 -10.93 1.08
N GLN A 73 -14.24 -11.18 1.57
CA GLN A 73 -13.93 -11.16 3.00
C GLN A 73 -14.16 -9.78 3.62
N ALA A 74 -13.66 -8.72 2.96
CA ALA A 74 -13.86 -7.34 3.41
C ALA A 74 -15.34 -6.96 3.48
N ARG A 75 -16.16 -7.33 2.49
CA ARG A 75 -17.61 -7.10 2.49
C ARG A 75 -18.30 -7.80 3.66
N SER A 76 -17.90 -9.04 3.95
CA SER A 76 -18.41 -9.78 5.10
C SER A 76 -18.05 -9.11 6.42
N ALA A 77 -16.80 -8.69 6.58
CA ALA A 77 -16.33 -8.07 7.82
C ALA A 77 -16.93 -6.67 8.06
N LEU A 78 -17.09 -5.88 7.01
CA LEU A 78 -17.60 -4.50 7.12
C LEU A 78 -19.14 -4.41 7.05
N ALA A 79 -19.83 -5.46 6.63
CA ALA A 79 -21.29 -5.54 6.66
C ALA A 79 -22.02 -4.30 6.08
N GLY A 80 -21.54 -3.78 4.96
CA GLY A 80 -22.11 -2.61 4.27
C GLY A 80 -21.68 -1.25 4.83
N ARG A 81 -20.79 -1.19 5.81
CA ARG A 81 -20.29 0.07 6.40
C ARG A 81 -19.26 0.80 5.53
N ALA A 82 -18.76 0.17 4.46
CA ALA A 82 -17.88 0.75 3.46
C ALA A 82 -18.33 0.34 2.07
N THR A 83 -17.99 1.13 1.05
CA THR A 83 -18.15 0.76 -0.36
C THR A 83 -16.93 -0.05 -0.81
N LEU A 84 -17.12 -1.32 -1.20
CA LEU A 84 -16.03 -2.20 -1.57
C LEU A 84 -16.24 -2.73 -3.00
N LEU A 85 -15.27 -2.46 -3.88
CA LEU A 85 -15.37 -2.76 -5.31
C LEU A 85 -14.23 -3.67 -5.77
N ILE A 86 -14.55 -4.65 -6.60
CA ILE A 86 -13.55 -5.34 -7.42
C ILE A 86 -13.18 -4.39 -8.54
N HIS A 87 -12.00 -3.78 -8.46
CA HIS A 87 -11.60 -2.73 -9.39
C HIS A 87 -10.08 -2.67 -9.55
N ASP A 88 -9.62 -2.39 -10.76
CA ASP A 88 -8.20 -2.28 -11.09
C ASP A 88 -7.70 -0.85 -10.82
N MET A 89 -6.61 -0.71 -10.08
CA MET A 89 -5.99 0.60 -9.79
C MET A 89 -5.56 1.38 -11.04
N ARG A 90 -5.39 0.72 -12.19
CA ARG A 90 -5.11 1.38 -13.47
C ARG A 90 -6.33 2.09 -14.07
N ARG A 91 -7.49 2.01 -13.41
CA ARG A 91 -8.76 2.59 -13.84
C ARG A 91 -9.44 3.43 -12.76
N ILE A 92 -8.66 4.00 -11.83
CA ILE A 92 -9.17 4.86 -10.75
C ILE A 92 -10.01 6.01 -11.29
N GLU A 93 -9.72 6.52 -12.49
CA GLU A 93 -10.50 7.58 -13.14
C GLU A 93 -11.96 7.20 -13.37
N GLN A 94 -12.28 5.91 -13.50
CA GLN A 94 -13.65 5.39 -13.70
C GLN A 94 -14.49 5.38 -12.42
N LEU A 95 -13.88 5.59 -11.26
CA LEU A 95 -14.61 5.71 -10.00
C LEU A 95 -15.35 7.05 -9.95
N ASP A 96 -16.56 7.04 -9.39
CA ASP A 96 -17.37 8.24 -9.25
C ASP A 96 -16.86 9.16 -8.13
N GLY A 97 -16.91 10.46 -8.40
CA GLY A 97 -16.60 11.50 -7.42
C GLY A 97 -15.10 11.74 -7.19
N SER A 98 -14.83 12.51 -6.15
CA SER A 98 -13.52 12.85 -5.63
C SER A 98 -13.38 12.35 -4.19
N PHE A 99 -12.16 12.36 -3.69
CA PHE A 99 -11.85 11.91 -2.33
C PHE A 99 -11.02 13.00 -1.63
N ASP A 100 -11.22 13.12 -0.33
CA ASP A 100 -10.41 14.01 0.50
C ASP A 100 -9.05 13.36 0.83
N LEU A 101 -9.01 12.02 0.70
CA LEU A 101 -7.82 11.20 0.89
C LEU A 101 -7.79 10.03 -0.08
N VAL A 102 -6.61 9.74 -0.60
CA VAL A 102 -6.29 8.45 -1.22
C VAL A 102 -5.19 7.76 -0.42
N LEU A 103 -5.39 6.50 -0.10
CA LEU A 103 -4.41 5.61 0.52
C LEU A 103 -3.91 4.59 -0.48
N MET A 104 -2.61 4.32 -0.46
CA MET A 104 -2.00 3.18 -1.14
C MET A 104 -0.91 2.61 -0.22
N LEU A 105 -1.26 1.57 0.52
CA LEU A 105 -0.48 1.05 1.63
C LEU A 105 0.09 -0.34 1.33
N TRP A 106 1.10 -0.74 2.11
CA TRP A 106 1.66 -2.10 2.11
C TRP A 106 2.19 -2.56 0.76
N GLN A 107 3.02 -1.71 0.12
CA GLN A 107 3.69 -2.01 -1.14
C GLN A 107 2.72 -2.33 -2.29
N SER A 108 1.59 -1.64 -2.34
CA SER A 108 0.64 -1.79 -3.44
C SER A 108 1.06 -1.05 -4.72
N PHE A 109 2.00 -0.09 -4.61
CA PHE A 109 2.52 0.69 -5.72
C PHE A 109 3.80 0.08 -6.32
N GLY A 110 4.04 0.34 -7.61
CA GLY A 110 5.25 -0.10 -8.31
C GLY A 110 5.12 -1.45 -9.03
N GLN A 111 3.91 -2.00 -9.15
CA GLN A 111 3.67 -3.31 -9.77
C GLN A 111 3.79 -3.33 -11.30
N PHE A 112 3.79 -2.17 -11.95
CA PHE A 112 3.76 -2.04 -13.41
C PHE A 112 5.07 -1.44 -13.94
N ASP A 113 5.14 -1.27 -15.26
CA ASP A 113 6.15 -0.43 -15.89
C ASP A 113 6.01 1.05 -15.45
N ASP A 114 7.06 1.84 -15.68
CA ASP A 114 7.12 3.22 -15.20
C ASP A 114 6.02 4.12 -15.77
N ALA A 115 5.63 3.91 -17.03
CA ALA A 115 4.57 4.68 -17.67
C ALA A 115 3.21 4.40 -17.02
N THR A 116 2.92 3.13 -16.76
CA THR A 116 1.69 2.70 -16.08
C THR A 116 1.67 3.14 -14.62
N ASN A 117 2.79 3.02 -13.89
CA ASN A 117 2.88 3.52 -12.52
C ASN A 117 2.66 5.03 -12.45
N LEU A 118 3.26 5.81 -13.37
CA LEU A 118 3.05 7.25 -13.45
C LEU A 118 1.58 7.60 -13.79
N ASP A 119 0.93 6.79 -14.62
CA ASP A 119 -0.49 7.00 -14.95
C ASP A 119 -1.40 6.73 -13.75
N VAL A 120 -1.13 5.70 -12.95
CA VAL A 120 -1.84 5.47 -11.67
C VAL A 120 -1.71 6.68 -10.74
N LEU A 121 -0.51 7.23 -10.56
CA LEU A 121 -0.32 8.44 -9.76
C LEU A 121 -1.09 9.64 -10.33
N ARG A 122 -1.12 9.79 -11.66
CA ARG A 122 -1.88 10.85 -12.33
C ARG A 122 -3.37 10.73 -12.07
N GLN A 123 -3.92 9.53 -12.14
CA GLN A 123 -5.32 9.27 -11.85
C GLN A 123 -5.65 9.56 -10.38
N ILE A 124 -4.79 9.18 -9.44
CA ILE A 124 -4.92 9.54 -8.02
C ILE A 124 -4.94 11.07 -7.86
N ALA A 125 -3.97 11.78 -8.45
CA ALA A 125 -3.90 13.24 -8.35
C ALA A 125 -5.13 13.97 -8.90
N ARG A 126 -5.83 13.38 -9.90
CA ARG A 126 -7.09 13.91 -10.45
C ARG A 126 -8.31 13.67 -9.56
N LYS A 127 -8.22 12.71 -8.63
CA LYS A 127 -9.31 12.42 -7.68
C LYS A 127 -9.24 13.28 -6.42
N LEU A 128 -8.21 14.11 -6.27
CA LEU A 128 -7.96 14.98 -5.14
C LEU A 128 -8.17 16.45 -5.54
N ALA A 129 -8.85 17.21 -4.71
CA ALA A 129 -8.94 18.66 -4.81
C ALA A 129 -7.76 19.34 -4.09
N PRO A 130 -7.49 20.63 -4.31
CA PRO A 130 -6.46 21.36 -3.57
C PRO A 130 -6.63 21.26 -2.05
N GLY A 131 -5.56 20.86 -1.38
CA GLY A 131 -5.53 20.62 0.06
C GLY A 131 -5.91 19.21 0.49
N ASP A 132 -6.36 18.34 -0.44
CA ASP A 132 -6.58 16.92 -0.16
C ASP A 132 -5.27 16.12 -0.20
N ARG A 133 -5.26 14.92 0.37
CA ARG A 133 -4.03 14.19 0.61
C ARG A 133 -3.96 12.82 -0.07
N PHE A 134 -2.74 12.44 -0.42
CA PHE A 134 -2.36 11.10 -0.83
C PHE A 134 -1.32 10.55 0.14
N ILE A 135 -1.56 9.37 0.72
CA ILE A 135 -0.62 8.68 1.59
C ILE A 135 -0.16 7.40 0.91
N LEU A 136 1.14 7.31 0.73
CA LEU A 136 1.81 6.18 0.08
C LEU A 136 2.74 5.49 1.06
N ASP A 137 2.63 4.14 1.17
CA ASP A 137 3.53 3.33 1.99
C ASP A 137 4.16 2.24 1.13
N ILE A 138 5.47 2.37 0.88
CA ILE A 138 6.23 1.54 -0.05
C ILE A 138 7.59 1.13 0.51
N TYR A 139 8.20 0.17 -0.16
CA TYR A 139 9.57 -0.27 0.11
C TYR A 139 10.59 0.83 -0.20
N HIS A 140 11.58 0.98 0.68
CA HIS A 140 12.73 1.82 0.50
C HIS A 140 13.81 1.08 -0.31
N ARG A 141 14.17 1.54 -1.52
CA ARG A 141 15.13 0.85 -2.40
C ARG A 141 16.46 0.56 -1.68
N GLY A 142 17.04 1.54 -1.02
CA GLY A 142 18.33 1.38 -0.35
C GLY A 142 18.36 0.28 0.73
N PHE A 143 17.22 -0.09 1.30
CA PHE A 143 17.15 -1.23 2.22
C PHE A 143 17.49 -2.55 1.50
N PHE A 144 17.01 -2.73 0.29
CA PHE A 144 17.20 -3.96 -0.47
C PHE A 144 18.54 -4.02 -1.17
N GLU A 145 19.19 -2.91 -1.50
CA GLU A 145 20.50 -2.89 -2.15
C GLU A 145 21.58 -3.70 -1.39
N THR A 146 21.44 -3.81 -0.07
CA THR A 146 22.38 -4.54 0.81
C THR A 146 21.80 -5.84 1.39
N ARG A 147 20.57 -6.23 1.04
CA ARG A 147 19.83 -7.37 1.65
C ARG A 147 19.25 -8.30 0.60
N LEU A 148 20.08 -8.59 -0.42
CA LEU A 148 19.75 -9.52 -1.50
C LEU A 148 20.19 -10.96 -1.16
N GLY A 149 19.84 -11.90 -2.02
CA GLY A 149 20.20 -13.31 -1.90
C GLY A 149 19.06 -14.16 -1.35
N THR A 150 19.39 -15.41 -1.02
CA THR A 150 18.42 -16.41 -0.61
C THR A 150 18.54 -16.69 0.90
N ARG A 151 17.41 -16.75 1.59
CA ARG A 151 17.32 -17.07 3.02
C ARG A 151 16.16 -18.02 3.25
N ALA A 152 16.35 -18.97 4.17
CA ALA A 152 15.27 -19.79 4.71
C ALA A 152 14.89 -19.30 6.12
N HIS A 153 13.61 -19.28 6.41
CA HIS A 153 13.08 -18.95 7.73
C HIS A 153 11.80 -19.73 8.03
N GLU A 154 11.51 -19.89 9.31
CA GLU A 154 10.29 -20.53 9.77
C GLU A 154 9.16 -19.51 9.96
N LYS A 155 7.97 -19.84 9.46
CA LYS A 155 6.76 -19.04 9.69
C LYS A 155 5.54 -19.94 9.83
N LEU A 156 4.84 -19.84 10.94
CA LEU A 156 3.64 -20.66 11.24
C LEU A 156 3.87 -22.18 11.02
N GLY A 157 5.05 -22.68 11.44
CA GLY A 157 5.43 -24.08 11.33
C GLY A 157 5.80 -24.54 9.92
N ARG A 158 6.08 -23.63 9.02
CA ARG A 158 6.46 -23.86 7.62
C ARG A 158 7.83 -23.25 7.35
N THR A 159 8.73 -24.00 6.72
CA THR A 159 9.99 -23.45 6.22
C THR A 159 9.71 -22.72 4.90
N ILE A 160 10.02 -21.44 4.84
CA ILE A 160 9.89 -20.60 3.66
C ILE A 160 11.28 -20.24 3.17
N THR A 161 11.58 -20.55 1.91
CA THR A 161 12.79 -20.07 1.25
C THR A 161 12.44 -18.81 0.45
N GLU A 162 13.02 -17.70 0.85
CA GLU A 162 12.84 -16.40 0.21
C GLU A 162 14.10 -16.03 -0.56
N SER A 163 13.98 -15.76 -1.86
CA SER A 163 15.05 -15.25 -2.71
C SER A 163 14.74 -13.83 -3.16
N LYS A 164 15.68 -12.91 -2.96
CA LYS A 164 15.58 -11.50 -3.35
C LYS A 164 16.69 -11.13 -4.32
N ARG A 165 16.32 -10.51 -5.40
CA ARG A 165 17.26 -9.87 -6.34
C ARG A 165 16.75 -8.50 -6.74
N LEU A 166 17.67 -7.58 -6.97
CA LEU A 166 17.41 -6.26 -7.52
C LEU A 166 17.95 -6.24 -8.95
N ALA A 167 17.08 -6.01 -9.92
CA ALA A 167 17.42 -5.81 -11.31
C ALA A 167 17.13 -4.35 -11.65
N ASP A 168 18.18 -3.55 -11.79
CA ASP A 168 18.11 -2.09 -11.83
C ASP A 168 17.38 -1.55 -10.58
N ASP A 169 16.18 -1.09 -10.74
CA ASP A 169 15.34 -0.56 -9.66
C ASP A 169 14.09 -1.43 -9.40
N ARG A 170 14.07 -2.67 -9.91
CA ARG A 170 12.99 -3.63 -9.69
C ARG A 170 13.41 -4.73 -8.72
N LEU A 171 12.74 -4.76 -7.59
CA LEU A 171 12.90 -5.83 -6.60
C LEU A 171 12.06 -7.03 -7.03
N VAL A 172 12.73 -8.15 -7.23
CA VAL A 172 12.08 -9.44 -7.46
C VAL A 172 12.22 -10.28 -6.20
N VAL A 173 11.09 -10.78 -5.70
CA VAL A 173 11.01 -11.68 -4.54
C VAL A 173 10.37 -12.99 -4.99
N GLU A 174 11.05 -14.09 -4.75
CA GLU A 174 10.55 -15.44 -5.00
C GLU A 174 10.44 -16.17 -3.68
N LEU A 175 9.29 -16.74 -3.41
CA LEU A 175 8.97 -17.51 -2.21
C LEU A 175 8.71 -18.95 -2.59
N ASP A 176 9.39 -19.88 -1.92
CA ASP A 176 9.10 -21.32 -1.97
C ASP A 176 8.60 -21.73 -0.58
N TYR A 177 7.44 -22.36 -0.54
CA TYR A 177 6.77 -22.75 0.71
C TYR A 177 7.10 -24.19 1.15
N GLY A 178 8.04 -24.86 0.46
CA GLY A 178 8.52 -26.21 0.84
C GLY A 178 7.57 -27.35 0.48
N ASP A 179 6.43 -27.05 -0.15
CA ASP A 179 5.43 -28.04 -0.57
C ASP A 179 5.25 -28.13 -2.11
N GLY A 180 6.20 -27.55 -2.85
CA GLY A 180 6.15 -27.45 -4.30
C GLY A 180 5.31 -26.28 -4.81
N THR A 181 4.80 -25.43 -3.91
CA THR A 181 4.12 -24.18 -4.25
C THR A 181 4.98 -22.97 -3.89
N GLY A 182 4.71 -21.84 -4.52
CA GLY A 182 5.46 -20.60 -4.28
C GLY A 182 4.78 -19.41 -4.91
N ASP A 183 5.30 -18.23 -4.61
CA ASP A 183 4.89 -16.96 -5.18
C ASP A 183 6.11 -16.22 -5.74
N ARG A 184 5.88 -15.42 -6.76
CA ARG A 184 6.87 -14.50 -7.30
C ARG A 184 6.24 -13.12 -7.42
N PHE A 185 6.93 -12.14 -6.87
CA PHE A 185 6.53 -10.74 -6.92
C PHE A 185 7.62 -9.89 -7.55
N GLU A 186 7.20 -8.81 -8.19
CA GLU A 186 8.11 -7.85 -8.78
C GLU A 186 7.56 -6.43 -8.61
N TRP A 187 8.35 -5.56 -8.00
CA TRP A 187 7.99 -4.16 -7.80
C TRP A 187 9.11 -3.23 -8.23
N ARG A 188 8.76 -2.16 -8.88
CA ARG A 188 9.59 -0.97 -8.93
C ARG A 188 9.75 -0.45 -7.50
N VAL A 189 10.96 -0.30 -7.03
CA VAL A 189 11.28 0.28 -5.72
C VAL A 189 11.94 1.64 -5.88
N PHE A 190 11.68 2.54 -4.94
CA PHE A 190 12.04 3.94 -5.04
C PHE A 190 12.90 4.39 -3.87
N THR A 191 13.71 5.43 -4.09
CA THR A 191 14.18 6.29 -3.01
C THR A 191 13.08 7.32 -2.66
N PRO A 192 13.11 7.93 -1.46
CA PRO A 192 12.15 8.99 -1.11
C PRO A 192 12.11 10.13 -2.13
N ASP A 193 13.28 10.55 -2.62
CA ASP A 193 13.37 11.69 -3.54
C ASP A 193 12.86 11.37 -4.95
N GLU A 194 13.05 10.13 -5.43
CA GLU A 194 12.51 9.71 -6.73
C GLU A 194 10.98 9.77 -6.74
N ILE A 195 10.33 9.15 -5.75
CA ILE A 195 8.87 9.15 -5.70
C ILE A 195 8.29 10.54 -5.44
N ALA A 196 8.94 11.35 -4.61
CA ALA A 196 8.55 12.74 -4.38
C ALA A 196 8.70 13.59 -5.67
N GLY A 197 9.74 13.34 -6.46
CA GLY A 197 9.94 13.97 -7.77
C GLY A 197 8.82 13.64 -8.77
N LEU A 198 8.40 12.38 -8.85
CA LEU A 198 7.27 11.96 -9.70
C LEU A 198 5.95 12.59 -9.24
N ALA A 199 5.66 12.56 -7.94
CA ALA A 199 4.45 13.13 -7.36
C ALA A 199 4.35 14.65 -7.62
N ARG A 200 5.48 15.38 -7.48
CA ARG A 200 5.54 16.83 -7.71
C ARG A 200 5.16 17.22 -9.15
N GLN A 201 5.52 16.42 -10.16
CA GLN A 201 5.15 16.66 -11.56
C GLN A 201 3.63 16.60 -11.79
N LEU A 202 2.89 16.00 -10.85
CA LEU A 202 1.44 15.83 -10.89
C LEU A 202 0.70 16.80 -9.95
N GLY A 203 1.43 17.77 -9.35
CA GLY A 203 0.88 18.74 -8.40
C GLY A 203 0.57 18.13 -7.03
N LEU A 204 1.33 17.09 -6.63
CA LEU A 204 1.31 16.50 -5.31
C LEU A 204 2.59 16.90 -4.57
N HIS A 205 2.48 17.74 -3.57
CA HIS A 205 3.62 18.23 -2.79
C HIS A 205 3.82 17.37 -1.55
N GLU A 206 5.03 16.90 -1.33
CA GLU A 206 5.38 16.17 -0.12
C GLU A 206 5.29 17.08 1.10
N VAL A 207 4.49 16.70 2.09
CA VAL A 207 4.33 17.42 3.37
C VAL A 207 4.94 16.64 4.53
N LEU A 208 5.14 15.32 4.38
CA LEU A 208 5.78 14.47 5.37
C LEU A 208 6.42 13.28 4.69
N ARG A 209 7.59 12.87 5.17
CA ARG A 209 8.16 11.54 4.94
C ARG A 209 8.61 10.93 6.27
N CYS A 210 8.27 9.67 6.48
CA CYS A 210 8.63 8.96 7.71
C CYS A 210 8.82 7.45 7.43
N ALA A 211 9.15 6.71 8.48
CA ALA A 211 9.17 5.26 8.48
C ALA A 211 8.41 4.73 9.70
N GLU A 212 8.01 3.45 9.65
CA GLU A 212 7.34 2.78 10.78
C GLU A 212 6.01 3.43 11.21
N PHE A 213 5.41 4.26 10.33
CA PHE A 213 4.22 5.09 10.64
C PHE A 213 4.45 6.02 11.84
N ASP A 214 5.69 6.47 12.02
CA ASP A 214 6.11 7.40 13.07
C ASP A 214 6.77 8.64 12.45
N GLU A 215 6.18 9.80 12.67
CA GLU A 215 6.61 11.09 12.13
C GLU A 215 8.02 11.50 12.60
N ALA A 216 8.46 10.98 13.75
CA ALA A 216 9.79 11.23 14.29
C ALA A 216 10.88 10.33 13.65
N VAL A 217 10.49 9.30 12.90
CA VAL A 217 11.40 8.32 12.32
C VAL A 217 11.60 8.60 10.83
N SER A 218 12.78 9.07 10.44
CA SER A 218 13.09 9.32 9.04
C SER A 218 13.30 8.03 8.24
N PRO A 219 12.92 7.99 6.94
CA PRO A 219 13.28 6.90 6.05
C PRO A 219 14.81 6.74 5.95
N SER A 220 15.26 5.51 5.92
CA SER A 220 16.69 5.21 5.77
C SER A 220 16.90 3.82 5.15
N PRO A 221 18.10 3.51 4.64
CA PRO A 221 18.44 2.17 4.16
C PRO A 221 18.36 1.06 5.21
N ASP A 222 18.21 1.41 6.48
CA ASP A 222 18.04 0.42 7.57
C ASP A 222 16.57 0.02 7.79
N ARG A 223 15.64 0.72 7.14
CA ARG A 223 14.20 0.48 7.25
C ARG A 223 13.62 0.03 5.92
N ALA A 224 12.91 -1.11 5.96
CA ALA A 224 12.38 -1.73 4.75
C ALA A 224 11.30 -0.88 4.06
N ARG A 225 10.56 -0.08 4.83
CA ARG A 225 9.40 0.67 4.34
C ARG A 225 9.49 2.13 4.71
N MET A 226 8.88 2.96 3.86
CA MET A 226 8.74 4.39 4.06
C MET A 226 7.33 4.84 3.76
N GLN A 227 6.85 5.82 4.50
CA GLN A 227 5.58 6.48 4.27
C GLN A 227 5.83 7.90 3.79
N LEU A 228 5.09 8.30 2.77
CA LEU A 228 5.10 9.66 2.24
C LEU A 228 3.66 10.20 2.24
N VAL A 229 3.50 11.40 2.76
CA VAL A 229 2.25 12.13 2.73
C VAL A 229 2.40 13.27 1.74
N PHE A 230 1.51 13.30 0.77
CA PHE A 230 1.46 14.36 -0.24
C PHE A 230 0.18 15.15 -0.08
N GLU A 231 0.24 16.44 -0.37
CA GLU A 231 -0.91 17.33 -0.43
C GLU A 231 -1.08 17.83 -1.87
N LYS A 232 -2.32 17.84 -2.35
CA LYS A 232 -2.66 18.36 -3.67
C LYS A 232 -2.63 19.88 -3.66
N CYS A 233 -1.97 20.50 -4.65
CA CYS A 233 -1.95 21.94 -4.89
C CYS A 233 -3.09 22.41 -5.77
#